data_3501d15d68cbb459b1dbd3f6fd12124f
#
_entry.id   3501d15d68cbb459b1dbd3f6fd12124f
#
_cell.length_a   1.000
_cell.length_b   1.000
_cell.length_c   1.000
_cell.angle_alpha   90.00
_cell.angle_beta   90.00
_cell.angle_gamma   90.00
#
_symmetry.space_group_name_H-M   'P 1'
#
loop_
_entity.id
_entity.type
_entity.pdbx_description
1 polymer ?
#
loop_
_entity_poly.entity_id
_entity_poly.type
_entity_poly.pdbx_seq_one_letter_code
_entity_poly.pdbx_strand_id
1 'polypeptide(L)'
;MFADLGIRNELFHTEHPTITKTRVIGNSQQVVRLDFETENECLNEETEQKLLDAVKRALPEVDIVVISDYGKGVCNDTVCQQVISASAGQGKKVIIDPKGTNWEKYRSATIITPNLKELSAVSGVDVRNEDKEIHSAADRILKEYNLTSLLVTRSEKGMSYIAPDASQDIPTEA
;
A
#
# COMPACT_ATOMS: atom_id res chain seq x y z
N MET A 1 -9.72 14.95 16.83
CA MET A 1 -10.13 13.76 16.06
C MET A 1 -9.22 12.55 16.33
N PHE A 2 -7.92 12.53 16.01
CA PHE A 2 -7.07 11.35 16.31
C PHE A 2 -6.90 11.13 17.83
N ALA A 3 -6.65 12.20 18.58
CA ALA A 3 -6.51 12.12 20.05
C ALA A 3 -7.77 11.58 20.73
N ASP A 4 -8.95 11.96 20.26
CA ASP A 4 -10.24 11.52 20.81
C ASP A 4 -10.48 10.01 20.61
N LEU A 5 -9.79 9.43 19.64
CA LEU A 5 -9.81 7.99 19.33
C LEU A 5 -8.64 7.22 19.97
N GLY A 6 -7.82 7.87 20.79
CA GLY A 6 -6.63 7.26 21.35
C GLY A 6 -5.54 6.93 20.34
N ILE A 7 -5.59 7.54 19.15
CA ILE A 7 -4.62 7.32 18.07
C ILE A 7 -3.47 8.31 18.25
N ARG A 8 -2.26 7.77 18.48
CA ARG A 8 -1.03 8.57 18.44
C ARG A 8 -0.73 8.90 16.98
N ASN A 9 -0.41 10.14 16.70
CA ASN A 9 -0.10 10.60 15.34
C ASN A 9 1.15 11.48 15.33
N GLU A 10 1.90 11.41 14.23
CA GLU A 10 2.96 12.33 13.85
C GLU A 10 2.65 12.85 12.45
N LEU A 11 2.28 14.13 12.33
CA LEU A 11 1.92 14.77 11.08
C LEU A 11 3.05 15.68 10.62
N PHE A 12 3.45 15.53 9.37
CA PHE A 12 4.48 16.37 8.75
C PHE A 12 3.80 17.36 7.81
N HIS A 13 4.12 18.65 7.97
CA HIS A 13 3.65 19.70 7.08
C HIS A 13 4.61 19.85 5.92
N THR A 14 4.07 19.99 4.72
CA THR A 14 4.79 20.35 3.50
C THR A 14 4.36 21.75 3.06
N GLU A 15 5.05 22.32 2.08
CA GLU A 15 4.67 23.61 1.49
C GLU A 15 3.39 23.52 0.65
N HIS A 16 2.96 22.31 0.33
CA HIS A 16 1.77 22.07 -0.49
C HIS A 16 0.51 21.99 0.37
N PRO A 17 -0.63 22.48 -0.15
CA PRO A 17 -1.90 22.36 0.53
C PRO A 17 -2.33 20.90 0.63
N THR A 18 -3.01 20.55 1.71
CA THR A 18 -3.56 19.20 1.87
C THR A 18 -4.52 18.86 0.73
N ILE A 19 -4.31 17.69 0.12
CA ILE A 19 -5.18 17.15 -0.94
C ILE A 19 -6.62 17.09 -0.44
N THR A 20 -7.54 17.67 -1.20
CA THR A 20 -8.93 17.73 -0.83
C THR A 20 -9.81 17.03 -1.87
N LYS A 21 -10.69 16.16 -1.40
CA LYS A 21 -11.69 15.45 -2.24
C LYS A 21 -13.08 15.87 -1.81
N THR A 22 -13.71 16.72 -2.62
CA THR A 22 -15.04 17.25 -2.38
C THR A 22 -16.08 16.45 -3.15
N ARG A 23 -17.08 15.90 -2.46
CA ARG A 23 -18.23 15.22 -3.08
C ARG A 23 -19.45 16.09 -3.00
N VAL A 24 -20.02 16.42 -4.15
CA VAL A 24 -21.31 17.13 -4.26
C VAL A 24 -22.39 16.05 -4.31
N ILE A 25 -23.30 16.10 -3.32
CA ILE A 25 -24.40 15.13 -3.20
C ILE A 25 -25.72 15.89 -3.40
N GLY A 26 -26.55 15.40 -4.30
CA GLY A 26 -27.90 15.88 -4.53
C GLY A 26 -28.89 14.71 -4.50
N ASN A 27 -30.03 14.86 -3.81
CA ASN A 27 -31.06 13.82 -3.67
C ASN A 27 -30.49 12.44 -3.28
N SER A 28 -29.57 12.41 -2.31
CA SER A 28 -28.88 11.19 -1.84
C SER A 28 -27.99 10.49 -2.87
N GLN A 29 -27.71 11.12 -4.01
CA GLN A 29 -26.81 10.62 -5.04
C GLN A 29 -25.58 11.52 -5.18
N GLN A 30 -24.40 10.91 -5.41
CA GLN A 30 -23.21 11.68 -5.72
C GLN A 30 -23.32 12.23 -7.15
N VAL A 31 -23.40 13.54 -7.29
CA VAL A 31 -23.48 14.24 -8.58
C VAL A 31 -22.11 14.38 -9.21
N VAL A 32 -21.11 14.84 -8.42
CA VAL A 32 -19.74 15.03 -8.90
C VAL A 32 -18.76 14.91 -7.74
N ARG A 33 -17.53 14.49 -8.05
CA ARG A 33 -16.38 14.57 -7.16
C ARG A 33 -15.34 15.51 -7.76
N LEU A 34 -14.89 16.46 -6.97
CA LEU A 34 -13.82 17.38 -7.30
C LEU A 34 -12.59 16.99 -6.49
N ASP A 35 -11.50 16.66 -7.17
CA ASP A 35 -10.22 16.31 -6.55
C ASP A 35 -9.25 17.50 -6.74
N PHE A 36 -8.87 18.14 -5.63
CA PHE A 36 -7.90 19.23 -5.61
C PHE A 36 -6.55 18.63 -5.17
N GLU A 37 -5.68 18.40 -6.11
CA GLU A 37 -4.37 17.78 -5.91
C GLU A 37 -3.32 18.50 -6.75
N THR A 38 -2.10 18.57 -6.25
CA THR A 38 -0.95 19.08 -6.98
C THR A 38 -0.23 17.91 -7.65
N GLU A 39 0.11 18.04 -8.92
CA GLU A 39 0.86 17.00 -9.63
C GLU A 39 2.32 16.97 -9.14
N ASN A 40 2.88 15.75 -9.01
CA ASN A 40 4.30 15.49 -8.70
C ASN A 40 4.81 16.04 -7.36
N GLU A 41 4.02 15.94 -6.31
CA GLU A 41 4.50 16.26 -4.96
C GLU A 41 5.55 15.23 -4.51
N CYS A 42 6.83 15.61 -4.51
CA CYS A 42 7.88 14.86 -3.86
C CYS A 42 8.15 15.49 -2.49
N LEU A 43 8.41 14.65 -1.48
CA LEU A 43 8.95 15.15 -0.22
C LEU A 43 10.32 15.78 -0.47
N ASN A 44 10.58 16.91 0.17
CA ASN A 44 11.95 17.42 0.24
C ASN A 44 12.77 16.54 1.20
N GLU A 45 14.09 16.56 1.05
CA GLU A 45 15.01 15.72 1.82
C GLU A 45 14.85 15.88 3.34
N GLU A 46 14.58 17.10 3.82
CA GLU A 46 14.41 17.38 5.24
C GLU A 46 13.15 16.69 5.80
N THR A 47 12.04 16.80 5.08
CA THR A 47 10.77 16.16 5.48
C THR A 47 10.84 14.64 5.37
N GLU A 48 11.51 14.13 4.32
CA GLU A 48 11.77 12.70 4.16
C GLU A 48 12.57 12.15 5.34
N GLN A 49 13.66 12.83 5.74
CA GLN A 49 14.48 12.41 6.86
C GLN A 49 13.71 12.44 8.18
N LYS A 50 12.92 13.50 8.42
CA LYS A 50 12.05 13.58 9.62
C LYS A 50 11.06 12.43 9.69
N LEU A 51 10.44 12.08 8.56
CA LEU A 51 9.51 10.94 8.46
C LEU A 51 10.22 9.62 8.80
N LEU A 52 11.38 9.37 8.21
CA LEU A 52 12.17 8.17 8.46
C LEU A 52 12.64 8.07 9.91
N ASP A 53 13.03 9.17 10.52
CA ASP A 53 13.41 9.20 11.92
C ASP A 53 12.21 8.94 12.85
N ALA A 54 11.03 9.44 12.51
CA ALA A 54 9.81 9.14 13.24
C ALA A 54 9.46 7.65 13.15
N VAL A 55 9.55 7.05 11.97
CA VAL A 55 9.35 5.61 11.80
C VAL A 55 10.35 4.81 12.65
N LYS A 56 11.65 5.15 12.59
CA LYS A 56 12.69 4.46 13.37
C LYS A 56 12.42 4.53 14.87
N ARG A 57 11.92 5.66 15.38
CA ARG A 57 11.55 5.82 16.80
C ARG A 57 10.33 4.96 17.18
N ALA A 58 9.36 4.82 16.27
CA ALA A 58 8.14 4.06 16.53
C ALA A 58 8.32 2.55 16.43
N LEU A 59 9.24 2.06 15.57
CA LEU A 59 9.43 0.63 15.29
C LEU A 59 9.55 -0.28 16.52
N PRO A 60 10.27 0.09 17.61
CA PRO A 60 10.34 -0.77 18.81
C PRO A 60 9.00 -0.97 19.51
N GLU A 61 8.05 -0.07 19.30
CA GLU A 61 6.77 -0.02 20.03
C GLU A 61 5.61 -0.65 19.24
N VAL A 62 5.86 -1.11 18.00
CA VAL A 62 4.82 -1.66 17.11
C VAL A 62 5.11 -3.12 16.75
N ASP A 63 4.08 -3.87 16.42
CA ASP A 63 4.19 -5.26 15.98
C ASP A 63 4.25 -5.38 14.46
N ILE A 64 3.57 -4.47 13.76
CA ILE A 64 3.41 -4.48 12.31
C ILE A 64 3.53 -3.05 11.79
N VAL A 65 4.10 -2.89 10.60
CA VAL A 65 4.12 -1.64 9.83
C VAL A 65 3.19 -1.76 8.64
N VAL A 66 2.35 -0.75 8.42
CA VAL A 66 1.49 -0.67 7.23
C VAL A 66 1.89 0.54 6.40
N ILE A 67 2.20 0.33 5.13
CA ILE A 67 2.40 1.39 4.14
C ILE A 67 1.15 1.44 3.27
N SER A 68 0.39 2.54 3.35
CA SER A 68 -0.74 2.80 2.47
C SER A 68 -0.33 3.84 1.43
N ASP A 69 -0.02 3.38 0.22
CA ASP A 69 0.45 4.25 -0.85
C ASP A 69 -0.72 4.78 -1.69
N TYR A 70 -0.80 6.09 -1.78
CA TYR A 70 -1.78 6.79 -2.62
C TYR A 70 -1.18 7.34 -3.92
N GLY A 71 0.11 7.10 -4.17
CA GLY A 71 0.82 7.63 -5.34
C GLY A 71 0.93 9.15 -5.34
N LYS A 72 1.11 9.75 -4.16
CA LYS A 72 1.15 11.21 -3.95
C LYS A 72 2.50 11.68 -3.41
N GLY A 73 3.58 10.99 -3.78
CA GLY A 73 4.97 11.40 -3.54
C GLY A 73 5.56 11.02 -2.19
N VAL A 74 4.76 10.70 -1.17
CA VAL A 74 5.28 10.31 0.17
C VAL A 74 5.97 8.94 0.11
N CYS A 75 5.32 7.95 -0.51
CA CYS A 75 5.84 6.59 -0.64
C CYS A 75 6.74 6.48 -1.89
N ASN A 76 7.85 7.23 -1.91
CA ASN A 76 8.88 7.10 -2.93
C ASN A 76 9.79 5.89 -2.67
N ASP A 77 10.73 5.63 -3.57
CA ASP A 77 11.62 4.47 -3.51
C ASP A 77 12.47 4.48 -2.23
N THR A 78 13.01 5.63 -1.86
CA THR A 78 13.85 5.81 -0.66
C THR A 78 13.07 5.52 0.62
N VAL A 79 11.91 6.15 0.79
CA VAL A 79 11.07 5.99 1.98
C VAL A 79 10.63 4.53 2.12
N CYS A 80 10.07 3.94 1.07
CA CYS A 80 9.59 2.56 1.13
C CYS A 80 10.71 1.58 1.48
N GLN A 81 11.85 1.66 0.80
CA GLN A 81 12.96 0.74 1.01
C GLN A 81 13.61 0.92 2.39
N GLN A 82 13.75 2.14 2.89
CA GLN A 82 14.28 2.37 4.23
C GLN A 82 13.32 1.86 5.32
N VAL A 83 12.02 2.07 5.16
CA VAL A 83 11.01 1.55 6.11
C VAL A 83 11.00 0.02 6.11
N ILE A 84 11.00 -0.62 4.93
CA ILE A 84 11.02 -2.08 4.80
C ILE A 84 12.29 -2.65 5.45
N SER A 85 13.46 -2.09 5.12
CA SER A 85 14.75 -2.55 5.66
C SER A 85 14.85 -2.37 7.18
N ALA A 86 14.45 -1.21 7.70
CA ALA A 86 14.47 -0.94 9.14
C ALA A 86 13.52 -1.87 9.91
N SER A 87 12.34 -2.14 9.33
CA SER A 87 11.36 -3.07 9.91
C SER A 87 11.89 -4.49 9.95
N ALA A 88 12.46 -4.97 8.84
CA ALA A 88 13.07 -6.30 8.75
C ALA A 88 14.22 -6.47 9.76
N GLY A 89 15.06 -5.44 9.94
CA GLY A 89 16.15 -5.43 10.92
C GLY A 89 15.68 -5.57 12.38
N GLN A 90 14.40 -5.30 12.66
CA GLN A 90 13.77 -5.49 13.96
C GLN A 90 12.76 -6.66 13.99
N GLY A 91 12.73 -7.50 12.96
CA GLY A 91 11.81 -8.63 12.86
C GLY A 91 10.34 -8.24 12.70
N LYS A 92 10.05 -6.99 12.28
CA LYS A 92 8.68 -6.50 12.09
C LYS A 92 8.20 -6.81 10.68
N LYS A 93 6.92 -7.17 10.56
CA LYS A 93 6.26 -7.40 9.27
C LYS A 93 5.82 -6.08 8.64
N VAL A 94 5.97 -5.99 7.31
CA VAL A 94 5.50 -4.84 6.54
C VAL A 94 4.39 -5.27 5.60
N ILE A 95 3.23 -4.63 5.73
CA ILE A 95 2.08 -4.81 4.85
C ILE A 95 1.96 -3.56 3.98
N ILE A 96 1.76 -3.74 2.68
CA ILE A 96 1.69 -2.63 1.73
C ILE A 96 0.39 -2.69 0.94
N ASP A 97 -0.39 -1.60 1.00
CA ASP A 97 -1.45 -1.31 0.05
C ASP A 97 -0.82 -0.53 -1.11
N PRO A 98 -0.64 -1.16 -2.29
CA PRO A 98 0.23 -0.64 -3.33
C PRO A 98 -0.45 0.40 -4.21
N LYS A 99 0.37 1.24 -4.88
CA LYS A 99 -0.10 2.12 -5.95
C LYS A 99 0.87 2.16 -7.12
N GLY A 100 0.31 2.17 -8.34
CA GLY A 100 1.11 2.19 -9.58
C GLY A 100 1.74 0.84 -9.90
N THR A 101 2.69 0.86 -10.84
CA THR A 101 3.35 -0.34 -11.38
C THR A 101 4.81 -0.46 -10.96
N ASN A 102 5.40 0.56 -10.35
CA ASN A 102 6.76 0.50 -9.82
C ASN A 102 6.76 -0.20 -8.46
N TRP A 103 6.86 -1.53 -8.46
CA TRP A 103 6.93 -2.33 -7.23
C TRP A 103 8.36 -2.61 -6.76
N GLU A 104 9.39 -2.13 -7.47
CA GLU A 104 10.76 -2.15 -6.96
C GLU A 104 10.88 -1.45 -5.62
N LYS A 105 10.14 -0.36 -5.41
CA LYS A 105 10.08 0.34 -4.13
C LYS A 105 9.53 -0.49 -2.97
N TYR A 106 8.81 -1.58 -3.27
CA TYR A 106 8.25 -2.51 -2.27
C TYR A 106 9.03 -3.81 -2.14
N ARG A 107 10.14 -3.96 -2.84
CA ARG A 107 10.98 -5.17 -2.80
C ARG A 107 11.26 -5.61 -1.37
N SER A 108 11.13 -6.91 -1.11
CA SER A 108 11.31 -7.56 0.18
C SER A 108 10.27 -7.19 1.27
N ALA A 109 9.14 -6.61 0.90
CA ALA A 109 8.01 -6.47 1.81
C ALA A 109 7.47 -7.83 2.25
N THR A 110 6.81 -7.87 3.41
CA THR A 110 6.20 -9.12 3.90
C THR A 110 4.93 -9.45 3.12
N ILE A 111 4.02 -8.50 3.00
CA ILE A 111 2.74 -8.70 2.30
C ILE A 111 2.46 -7.46 1.44
N ILE A 112 2.03 -7.68 0.20
CA ILE A 112 1.41 -6.64 -0.62
C ILE A 112 -0.05 -7.04 -0.88
N THR A 113 -0.96 -6.05 -0.87
CA THR A 113 -2.42 -6.27 -0.94
C THR A 113 -3.03 -5.69 -2.21
N PRO A 114 -2.67 -6.17 -3.42
CA PRO A 114 -3.19 -5.64 -4.67
C PRO A 114 -4.64 -6.07 -4.94
N ASN A 115 -5.34 -5.26 -5.70
CA ASN A 115 -6.53 -5.72 -6.40
C ASN A 115 -6.15 -6.36 -7.76
N LEU A 116 -7.13 -6.95 -8.47
CA LEU A 116 -6.89 -7.60 -9.76
C LEU A 116 -6.32 -6.67 -10.83
N LYS A 117 -6.74 -5.39 -10.84
CA LYS A 117 -6.23 -4.42 -11.81
C LYS A 117 -4.76 -4.08 -11.55
N GLU A 118 -4.39 -3.94 -10.29
CA GLU A 118 -3.00 -3.69 -9.87
C GLU A 118 -2.13 -4.91 -10.15
N LEU A 119 -2.64 -6.12 -9.86
CA LEU A 119 -1.96 -7.37 -10.18
C LEU A 119 -1.73 -7.50 -11.69
N SER A 120 -2.74 -7.25 -12.52
CA SER A 120 -2.63 -7.26 -13.98
C SER A 120 -1.60 -6.23 -14.45
N ALA A 121 -1.68 -5.00 -13.96
CA ALA A 121 -0.81 -3.91 -14.37
C ALA A 121 0.67 -4.21 -14.09
N VAL A 122 0.99 -4.76 -12.91
CA VAL A 122 2.37 -5.06 -12.54
C VAL A 122 2.89 -6.35 -13.17
N SER A 123 2.02 -7.35 -13.39
CA SER A 123 2.40 -8.59 -14.06
C SER A 123 2.60 -8.44 -15.57
N GLY A 124 2.10 -7.35 -16.15
CA GLY A 124 2.13 -7.10 -17.60
C GLY A 124 1.20 -8.00 -18.42
N VAL A 125 0.26 -8.71 -17.76
CA VAL A 125 -0.73 -9.57 -18.41
C VAL A 125 -2.13 -9.26 -17.86
N ASP A 126 -3.16 -9.45 -18.68
CA ASP A 126 -4.55 -9.32 -18.23
C ASP A 126 -4.91 -10.56 -17.38
N VAL A 127 -5.04 -10.36 -16.08
CA VAL A 127 -5.34 -11.41 -15.11
C VAL A 127 -6.84 -11.44 -14.87
N ARG A 128 -7.51 -12.46 -15.37
CA ARG A 128 -8.93 -12.70 -15.09
C ARG A 128 -9.12 -13.14 -13.63
N ASN A 129 -10.35 -12.94 -13.11
CA ASN A 129 -10.71 -13.36 -11.74
C ASN A 129 -10.87 -14.89 -11.64
N GLU A 130 -9.82 -15.64 -12.02
CA GLU A 130 -9.75 -17.09 -12.01
C GLU A 130 -8.51 -17.54 -11.22
N ASP A 131 -8.68 -18.55 -10.36
CA ASP A 131 -7.65 -18.96 -9.39
C ASP A 131 -6.31 -19.26 -10.07
N LYS A 132 -6.30 -20.00 -11.17
CA LYS A 132 -5.07 -20.38 -11.89
C LYS A 132 -4.31 -19.16 -12.43
N GLU A 133 -5.02 -18.17 -12.93
CA GLU A 133 -4.39 -16.97 -13.50
C GLU A 133 -3.81 -16.09 -12.41
N ILE A 134 -4.56 -15.91 -11.32
CA ILE A 134 -4.13 -15.14 -10.15
C ILE A 134 -2.89 -15.78 -9.53
N HIS A 135 -2.91 -17.09 -9.28
CA HIS A 135 -1.76 -17.80 -8.71
C HIS A 135 -0.53 -17.72 -9.62
N SER A 136 -0.70 -17.92 -10.94
CA SER A 136 0.42 -17.82 -11.89
C SER A 136 1.05 -16.43 -11.94
N ALA A 137 0.23 -15.37 -11.91
CA ALA A 137 0.72 -13.99 -11.87
C ALA A 137 1.41 -13.70 -10.53
N ALA A 138 0.79 -14.13 -9.42
CA ALA A 138 1.32 -13.94 -8.07
C ALA A 138 2.69 -14.63 -7.88
N ASP A 139 2.84 -15.88 -8.32
CA ASP A 139 4.10 -16.62 -8.23
C ASP A 139 5.28 -15.93 -8.92
N ARG A 140 5.00 -15.28 -10.06
CA ARG A 140 6.01 -14.49 -10.77
C ARG A 140 6.41 -13.26 -9.98
N ILE A 141 5.42 -12.51 -9.50
CA ILE A 141 5.61 -11.26 -8.75
C ILE A 141 6.32 -11.54 -7.42
N LEU A 142 5.95 -12.59 -6.70
CA LEU A 142 6.62 -12.99 -5.46
C LEU A 142 8.12 -13.18 -5.66
N LYS A 143 8.50 -13.85 -6.74
CA LYS A 143 9.91 -14.10 -7.09
C LYS A 143 10.61 -12.83 -7.57
N GLU A 144 9.96 -12.08 -8.46
CA GLU A 144 10.53 -10.88 -9.08
C GLU A 144 10.88 -9.82 -8.04
N TYR A 145 9.99 -9.60 -7.08
CA TYR A 145 10.15 -8.57 -6.04
C TYR A 145 10.61 -9.12 -4.68
N ASN A 146 10.94 -10.41 -4.59
CA ASN A 146 11.38 -11.07 -3.36
C ASN A 146 10.38 -10.83 -2.19
N LEU A 147 9.09 -11.01 -2.46
CA LEU A 147 8.03 -10.84 -1.47
C LEU A 147 7.79 -12.14 -0.69
N THR A 148 7.32 -12.02 0.55
CA THR A 148 6.92 -13.20 1.33
C THR A 148 5.56 -13.71 0.91
N SER A 149 4.59 -12.81 0.66
CA SER A 149 3.24 -13.19 0.24
C SER A 149 2.49 -12.05 -0.45
N LEU A 150 1.41 -12.40 -1.16
CA LEU A 150 0.41 -11.49 -1.68
C LEU A 150 -0.96 -11.81 -1.05
N LEU A 151 -1.77 -10.78 -0.83
CA LEU A 151 -3.18 -10.90 -0.51
C LEU A 151 -4.00 -10.18 -1.58
N VAL A 152 -4.38 -10.90 -2.61
CA VAL A 152 -5.08 -10.34 -3.78
C VAL A 152 -6.56 -10.18 -3.47
N THR A 153 -7.09 -8.94 -3.56
CA THR A 153 -8.52 -8.68 -3.42
C THR A 153 -9.26 -8.93 -4.73
N ARG A 154 -10.39 -9.70 -4.68
CA ARG A 154 -11.08 -10.28 -5.82
C ARG A 154 -12.54 -9.84 -5.95
N SER A 155 -12.88 -8.68 -5.38
CA SER A 155 -14.25 -8.13 -5.34
C SER A 155 -15.25 -9.15 -4.77
N GLU A 156 -16.23 -9.58 -5.53
CA GLU A 156 -17.29 -10.52 -5.13
C GLU A 156 -16.79 -11.92 -4.78
N LYS A 157 -15.61 -12.32 -5.24
CA LYS A 157 -14.98 -13.60 -4.89
C LYS A 157 -14.13 -13.56 -3.62
N GLY A 158 -14.11 -12.41 -2.90
CA GLY A 158 -13.35 -12.26 -1.67
C GLY A 158 -11.89 -11.95 -1.90
N MET A 159 -10.97 -12.77 -1.41
CA MET A 159 -9.52 -12.55 -1.55
C MET A 159 -8.75 -13.87 -1.60
N SER A 160 -7.56 -13.82 -2.21
CA SER A 160 -6.63 -14.95 -2.26
C SER A 160 -5.32 -14.57 -1.56
N TYR A 161 -4.97 -15.30 -0.52
CA TYR A 161 -3.64 -15.28 0.08
C TYR A 161 -2.73 -16.25 -0.67
N ILE A 162 -1.57 -15.78 -1.11
CA ILE A 162 -0.62 -16.58 -1.91
C ILE A 162 0.80 -16.34 -1.38
N ALA A 163 1.47 -17.42 -1.02
CA ALA A 163 2.86 -17.49 -0.62
C ALA A 163 3.56 -18.65 -1.35
N PRO A 164 4.89 -18.74 -1.39
CA PRO A 164 5.60 -19.79 -2.12
C PRO A 164 5.18 -21.23 -1.79
N ASP A 165 4.85 -21.49 -0.52
CA ASP A 165 4.51 -22.83 -0.04
C ASP A 165 3.07 -22.94 0.49
N ALA A 166 2.23 -21.90 0.33
CA ALA A 166 0.87 -21.89 0.85
C ALA A 166 -0.03 -20.98 0.01
N SER A 167 -1.26 -21.43 -0.21
CA SER A 167 -2.31 -20.58 -0.76
C SER A 167 -3.65 -20.84 -0.07
N GLN A 168 -4.46 -19.80 0.06
CA GLN A 168 -5.79 -19.88 0.65
C GLN A 168 -6.71 -18.86 0.00
N ASP A 169 -7.84 -19.33 -0.51
CA ASP A 169 -8.93 -18.48 -0.96
C ASP A 169 -9.91 -18.22 0.19
N ILE A 170 -10.22 -16.96 0.41
CA ILE A 170 -11.09 -16.47 1.49
C ILE A 170 -12.32 -15.86 0.82
N PRO A 171 -13.47 -16.54 0.84
CA PRO A 171 -14.68 -16.06 0.18
C PRO A 171 -15.26 -14.83 0.89
N THR A 172 -16.03 -14.03 0.14
CA THR A 172 -16.83 -12.96 0.74
C THR A 172 -17.97 -13.58 1.54
N GLU A 173 -18.12 -13.16 2.79
CA GLU A 173 -19.35 -13.39 3.54
C GLU A 173 -20.32 -12.27 3.19
N ALA A 174 -21.38 -12.57 2.43
CA ALA A 174 -22.44 -11.63 2.04
C ALA A 174 -23.63 -11.70 3.01
#